data_40ad8b56a3681cb1e1f5237c72e194bb
#
_entry.id   40ad8b56a3681cb1e1f5237c72e194bb
#
_cell.length_a   1.000
_cell.length_b   1.000
_cell.length_c   1.000
_cell.angle_alpha   90.00
_cell.angle_beta   90.00
_cell.angle_gamma   90.00
#
_symmetry.space_group_name_H-M   'P 1'
#
loop_
_entity.id
_entity.type
_entity.pdbx_description
1 polymer ?
#
loop_
_entity_poly.entity_id
_entity_poly.type
_entity_poly.pdbx_seq_one_letter_code
_entity_poly.pdbx_strand_id
1 'polypeptide(L)'
;MAASILKGALPKSEEGSQAAAELIAKDDDQYEEFAIKLASEFSYTIRPSGHGEGIGRLGELRKILYESRWTCALFDTKRWVSDLESAYDEAWRRWVANEGGDIYL
;
A
#
# COMPACT_ATOMS: atom_id res chain seq x y z
N MET A 1 2.11 -10.80 -1.27
CA MET A 1 0.78 -10.19 -0.94
C MET A 1 0.90 -8.90 -0.13
N ALA A 2 1.55 -8.89 1.03
CA ALA A 2 1.68 -7.68 1.87
C ALA A 2 2.28 -6.48 1.14
N ALA A 3 3.35 -6.67 0.35
CA ALA A 3 3.96 -5.61 -0.44
C ALA A 3 2.98 -4.99 -1.46
N SER A 4 2.15 -5.81 -2.09
CA SER A 4 1.14 -5.34 -3.04
C SER A 4 0.06 -4.51 -2.37
N ILE A 5 -0.41 -4.93 -1.19
CA ILE A 5 -1.40 -4.21 -0.39
C ILE A 5 -0.84 -2.85 0.04
N LEU A 6 0.40 -2.82 0.56
CA LEU A 6 1.05 -1.57 0.97
C LEU A 6 1.22 -0.59 -0.20
N LYS A 7 1.67 -1.07 -1.35
CA LYS A 7 1.79 -0.24 -2.55
C LYS A 7 0.45 0.31 -3.04
N GLY A 8 -0.63 -0.48 -2.89
CA GLY A 8 -1.98 -0.05 -3.22
C GLY A 8 -2.56 0.97 -2.23
N ALA A 9 -2.17 0.91 -0.97
CA ALA A 9 -2.62 1.82 0.08
C ALA A 9 -1.85 3.13 0.15
N LEU A 10 -0.58 3.14 -0.27
CA LEU A 10 0.27 4.32 -0.27
C LEU A 10 -0.02 5.25 -1.46
N PRO A 11 0.19 6.57 -1.31
CA PRO A 11 0.04 7.51 -2.41
C PRO A 11 1.09 7.27 -3.49
N LYS A 12 0.73 7.55 -4.75
CA LYS A 12 1.65 7.50 -5.88
C LYS A 12 2.46 8.80 -5.97
N SER A 13 3.38 8.97 -5.05
CA SER A 13 4.24 10.14 -4.93
C SER A 13 5.62 9.71 -4.44
N GLU A 14 6.56 10.63 -4.40
CA GLU A 14 7.88 10.37 -3.81
C GLU A 14 7.77 9.97 -2.34
N GLU A 15 6.88 10.65 -1.59
CA GLU A 15 6.58 10.32 -0.20
C GLU A 15 6.06 8.89 -0.04
N GLY A 16 5.15 8.45 -0.91
CA GLY A 16 4.64 7.08 -0.94
C GLY A 16 5.71 6.06 -1.30
N SER A 17 6.62 6.39 -2.20
CA SER A 17 7.75 5.53 -2.57
C SER A 17 8.75 5.36 -1.43
N GLN A 18 9.04 6.42 -0.69
CA GLN A 18 9.90 6.38 0.50
C GLN A 18 9.25 5.55 1.60
N ALA A 19 7.96 5.73 1.86
CA ALA A 19 7.21 4.94 2.82
C ALA A 19 7.20 3.44 2.45
N ALA A 20 7.05 3.11 1.18
CA ALA A 20 7.12 1.74 0.69
C ALA A 20 8.49 1.11 0.95
N ALA A 21 9.58 1.86 0.71
CA ALA A 21 10.94 1.40 0.97
C ALA A 21 11.20 1.11 2.46
N GLU A 22 10.55 1.85 3.35
CA GLU A 22 10.68 1.67 4.81
C GLU A 22 9.80 0.55 5.37
N LEU A 23 8.71 0.21 4.68
CA LEU A 23 7.73 -0.78 5.15
C LEU A 23 7.85 -2.15 4.49
N ILE A 24 8.48 -2.23 3.32
CA ILE A 24 8.62 -3.48 2.55
C ILE A 24 10.04 -4.00 2.70
N ALA A 25 10.19 -5.07 3.47
CA ALA A 25 11.46 -5.77 3.65
C ALA A 25 11.72 -6.75 2.51
N LYS A 26 12.98 -6.96 2.17
CA LYS A 26 13.43 -7.90 1.14
C LYS A 26 13.63 -9.32 1.67
N ASP A 27 13.98 -9.44 2.94
CA ASP A 27 14.28 -10.68 3.64
C ASP A 27 13.90 -10.58 5.12
N ASP A 28 14.06 -11.68 5.86
CA ASP A 28 13.71 -11.77 7.27
C ASP A 28 14.59 -10.86 8.15
N ASP A 29 15.87 -10.75 7.83
CA ASP A 29 16.81 -9.90 8.57
C ASP A 29 16.41 -8.42 8.44
N GLN A 30 16.08 -7.98 7.25
CA GLN A 30 15.63 -6.62 6.99
C GLN A 30 14.27 -6.34 7.61
N TYR A 31 13.38 -7.33 7.65
CA TYR A 31 12.09 -7.23 8.33
C TYR A 31 12.27 -6.95 9.82
N GLU A 32 13.14 -7.70 10.49
CA GLU A 32 13.46 -7.49 11.89
C GLU A 32 14.12 -6.13 12.14
N GLU A 33 15.09 -5.75 11.32
CA GLU A 33 15.78 -4.46 11.39
C GLU A 33 14.82 -3.28 11.28
N PHE A 34 13.92 -3.30 10.29
CA PHE A 34 12.94 -2.26 10.09
C PHE A 34 11.94 -2.16 11.25
N ALA A 35 11.48 -3.30 11.76
CA ALA A 35 10.56 -3.34 12.89
C ALA A 35 11.19 -2.74 14.15
N ILE A 36 12.43 -3.11 14.47
CA ILE A 36 13.16 -2.58 15.62
C ILE A 36 13.41 -1.08 15.47
N LYS A 37 13.85 -0.64 14.30
CA LYS A 37 14.12 0.78 14.03
C LYS A 37 12.88 1.63 14.22
N LEU A 38 11.76 1.25 13.60
CA LEU A 38 10.51 1.98 13.71
C LEU A 38 9.95 2.02 15.13
N ALA A 39 10.07 0.91 15.86
CA ALA A 39 9.60 0.82 17.24
C ALA A 39 10.48 1.63 18.21
N SER A 40 11.80 1.62 18.04
CA SER A 40 12.73 2.32 18.94
C SER A 40 12.64 3.84 18.84
N GLU A 41 12.25 4.36 17.68
CA GLU A 41 12.09 5.80 17.43
C GLU A 41 10.68 6.30 17.72
N PHE A 42 9.76 5.41 18.10
CA PHE A 42 8.35 5.74 18.32
C PHE A 42 8.06 6.02 19.79
N SER A 43 7.34 7.11 20.05
CA SER A 43 6.74 7.42 21.34
C SER A 43 5.27 7.75 21.20
N TYR A 44 4.48 7.39 22.21
CA TYR A 44 3.04 7.63 22.24
C TYR A 44 2.69 8.48 23.46
N THR A 45 2.00 9.57 23.21
CA THR A 45 1.57 10.52 24.24
C THR A 45 0.06 10.69 24.21
N ILE A 46 -0.57 10.66 25.36
CA ILE A 46 -2.00 10.97 25.50
C ILE A 46 -2.12 12.45 25.89
N ARG A 47 -2.80 13.24 25.06
CA ARG A 47 -3.07 14.65 25.35
C ARG A 47 -4.14 14.80 26.44
N PRO A 48 -4.23 15.95 27.12
CA PRO A 48 -5.29 16.22 28.10
C PRO A 48 -6.71 16.07 27.56
N SER A 49 -6.89 16.21 26.25
CA SER A 49 -8.17 15.98 25.53
C SER A 49 -8.55 14.49 25.43
N GLY A 50 -7.71 13.56 25.88
CA GLY A 50 -7.89 12.10 25.72
C GLY A 50 -7.44 11.54 24.38
N HIS A 51 -7.00 12.37 23.45
CA HIS A 51 -6.47 11.92 22.16
C HIS A 51 -5.01 11.48 22.28
N GLY A 52 -4.72 10.31 21.73
CA GLY A 52 -3.35 9.81 21.62
C GLY A 52 -2.62 10.37 20.41
N GLU A 53 -1.35 10.67 20.57
CA GLU A 53 -0.45 11.12 19.49
C GLU A 53 0.79 10.24 19.45
N GLY A 54 1.07 9.68 18.28
CA GLY A 54 2.31 8.95 18.00
C GLY A 54 3.36 9.91 17.42
N ILE A 55 4.53 9.90 18.04
CA ILE A 55 5.69 10.71 17.61
C ILE A 55 6.76 9.78 17.07
N GLY A 56 7.37 10.16 15.95
CA GLY A 56 8.40 9.38 15.27
C GLY A 56 7.96 8.94 13.86
N ARG A 57 8.84 8.28 13.15
CA ARG A 57 8.59 7.89 11.74
C ARG A 57 7.39 6.96 11.59
N LEU A 58 7.17 6.05 12.53
CA LEU A 58 5.98 5.17 12.51
C LEU A 58 4.67 5.97 12.57
N GLY A 59 4.64 7.03 13.37
CA GLY A 59 3.48 7.95 13.43
C GLY A 59 3.26 8.69 12.12
N GLU A 60 4.33 9.13 11.46
CA GLU A 60 4.28 9.78 10.15
C GLU A 60 3.79 8.81 9.06
N LEU A 61 4.28 7.58 9.02
CA LEU A 61 3.83 6.54 8.09
C LEU A 61 2.34 6.23 8.26
N ARG A 62 1.88 6.15 9.50
CA ARG A 62 0.45 5.98 9.80
C ARG A 62 -0.37 7.16 9.29
N LYS A 63 0.12 8.38 9.45
CA LYS A 63 -0.54 9.58 8.95
C LYS A 63 -0.64 9.56 7.43
N ILE A 64 0.40 9.20 6.71
CA ILE A 64 0.41 9.07 5.25
C ILE A 64 -0.67 8.08 4.79
N LEU A 65 -0.74 6.90 5.40
CA LEU A 65 -1.76 5.90 5.11
C LEU A 65 -3.18 6.41 5.40
N TYR A 66 -3.36 7.08 6.52
CA TYR A 66 -4.66 7.63 6.91
C TYR A 66 -5.14 8.72 5.95
N GLU A 67 -4.28 9.64 5.58
CA GLU A 67 -4.61 10.74 4.66
C GLU A 67 -4.88 10.25 3.23
N SER A 68 -4.15 9.22 2.78
CA SER A 68 -4.31 8.65 1.43
C SER A 68 -5.48 7.66 1.27
N ARG A 69 -6.16 7.28 2.35
CA ARG A 69 -7.20 6.23 2.32
C ARG A 69 -8.35 6.47 1.33
N TRP A 70 -8.67 7.72 1.08
CA TRP A 70 -9.76 8.09 0.16
C TRP A 70 -9.33 8.20 -1.31
N THR A 71 -8.04 8.28 -1.56
CA THR A 71 -7.46 8.48 -2.89
C THR A 71 -6.55 7.34 -3.34
N CYS A 72 -6.28 6.38 -2.46
CA CYS A 72 -5.39 5.27 -2.77
C CYS A 72 -6.07 4.23 -3.69
N ALA A 73 -5.24 3.54 -4.46
CA ALA A 73 -5.70 2.52 -5.40
C ALA A 73 -6.39 1.32 -4.72
N LEU A 74 -6.03 1.01 -3.46
CA LEU A 74 -6.58 -0.13 -2.72
C LEU A 74 -8.11 -0.04 -2.53
N PHE A 75 -8.65 1.17 -2.36
CA PHE A 75 -10.08 1.40 -2.12
C PHE A 75 -10.79 2.03 -3.32
N ASP A 76 -10.12 2.16 -4.46
CA ASP A 76 -10.73 2.65 -5.70
C ASP A 76 -11.49 1.53 -6.41
N THR A 77 -12.69 1.23 -5.90
CA THR A 77 -13.56 0.19 -6.42
C THR A 77 -13.95 0.44 -7.88
N LYS A 78 -14.15 1.69 -8.27
CA LYS A 78 -14.53 2.05 -9.64
C LYS A 78 -13.42 1.67 -10.63
N ARG A 79 -12.18 1.98 -10.29
CA ARG A 79 -11.00 1.60 -11.08
C ARG A 79 -10.87 0.08 -11.15
N TRP A 80 -11.01 -0.61 -10.01
CA TRP A 80 -10.94 -2.07 -9.95
C TRP A 80 -11.98 -2.74 -10.86
N VAL A 81 -13.23 -2.27 -10.86
CA VAL A 81 -14.29 -2.76 -11.73
C VAL A 81 -13.94 -2.52 -13.20
N SER A 82 -13.46 -1.34 -13.55
CA SER A 82 -13.02 -1.02 -14.93
C SER A 82 -11.88 -1.93 -15.40
N ASP A 83 -10.91 -2.19 -14.55
CA ASP A 83 -9.79 -3.08 -14.86
C ASP A 83 -10.28 -4.54 -15.03
N LEU A 84 -11.22 -4.98 -14.21
CA LEU A 84 -11.84 -6.31 -14.32
C LEU A 84 -12.66 -6.46 -15.63
N GLU A 85 -13.45 -5.46 -15.99
CA GLU A 85 -14.19 -5.43 -17.24
C GLU A 85 -13.24 -5.52 -18.44
N SER A 86 -12.14 -4.75 -18.41
CA SER A 86 -11.10 -4.80 -19.45
C SER A 86 -10.44 -6.18 -19.54
N ALA A 87 -10.22 -6.84 -18.41
CA ALA A 87 -9.70 -8.21 -18.38
C ALA A 87 -10.67 -9.21 -19.02
N TYR A 88 -11.96 -9.09 -18.77
CA TYR A 88 -12.97 -9.94 -19.40
C TYR A 88 -13.06 -9.73 -20.91
N ASP A 89 -13.02 -8.50 -21.37
CA ASP A 89 -13.01 -8.19 -22.80
C ASP A 89 -11.79 -8.78 -23.51
N GLU A 90 -10.61 -8.63 -22.88
CA GLU A 90 -9.36 -9.20 -23.40
C GLU A 90 -9.39 -10.74 -23.38
N ALA A 91 -9.91 -11.35 -22.33
CA ALA A 91 -10.04 -12.82 -22.25
C ALA A 91 -10.97 -13.34 -23.37
N TRP A 92 -12.07 -12.67 -23.62
CA TRP A 92 -12.98 -13.02 -24.71
C TRP A 92 -12.33 -12.86 -26.09
N ARG A 93 -11.65 -11.74 -26.32
CA ARG A 93 -10.90 -11.49 -27.55
C ARG A 93 -9.89 -12.60 -27.84
N ARG A 94 -9.11 -12.99 -26.84
CA ARG A 94 -8.12 -14.06 -26.95
C ARG A 94 -8.75 -15.42 -27.21
N TRP A 95 -9.84 -15.72 -26.52
CA TRP A 95 -10.59 -16.95 -26.76
C TRP A 95 -11.05 -17.06 -28.20
N VAL A 96 -11.65 -16.02 -28.74
CA VAL A 96 -12.11 -15.98 -30.15
C VAL A 96 -10.93 -16.11 -31.14
N ALA A 97 -9.81 -15.51 -30.83
CA ALA A 97 -8.58 -15.58 -31.65
C ALA A 97 -7.77 -16.86 -31.44
N ASN A 98 -8.20 -17.75 -30.53
CA ASN A 98 -7.45 -18.93 -30.10
C ASN A 98 -6.03 -18.61 -29.59
N GLU A 99 -5.90 -17.51 -28.88
CA GLU A 99 -4.67 -17.05 -28.21
C GLU A 99 -4.71 -17.42 -26.72
N GLY A 100 -3.61 -17.90 -26.17
CA GLY A 100 -3.45 -18.17 -24.76
C GLY A 100 -2.60 -17.12 -24.06
N GLY A 101 -2.27 -17.39 -22.80
CA GLY A 101 -1.34 -16.59 -21.99
C GLY A 101 -2.03 -15.74 -20.92
N ASP A 102 -1.19 -15.17 -20.05
CA ASP A 102 -1.65 -14.31 -18.95
C ASP A 102 -2.07 -12.92 -19.43
N ILE A 103 -2.98 -12.30 -18.69
CA ILE A 103 -3.46 -10.94 -18.97
C ILE A 103 -2.83 -9.99 -17.94
N TYR A 104 -2.13 -8.98 -18.44
CA TYR A 104 -1.53 -7.93 -17.63
C TYR A 104 -2.26 -6.60 -17.87
N LEU A 105 -2.75 -6.01 -16.79
CA LEU A 105 -3.51 -4.76 -16.81
C LEU A 105 -2.68 -3.59 -16.29
#